data_b08c1087e17724a13ec75cf9fd873a70
#
_entry.id   b08c1087e17724a13ec75cf9fd873a70
#
_cell.length_a   1.000
_cell.length_b   1.000
_cell.length_c   1.000
_cell.angle_alpha   90.00
_cell.angle_beta   90.00
_cell.angle_gamma   90.00
#
_symmetry.space_group_name_H-M   'P 1'
#
loop_
_entity.id
_entity.type
_entity.pdbx_description
1 polymer ?
#
loop_
_entity_poly.entity_id
_entity_poly.type
_entity_poly.pdbx_seq_one_letter_code
_entity_poly.pdbx_strand_id
1 'polypeptide(L)'
;MYHGTLVHMTQEKTEHQLVEVERVQTGVRIEKRMLKVLKAIVEQKDITLGDLLEGIVLHAFEGKTPFSPQTLKEIEQFKQLYGMTLKAADSHHLKERKR
;
A
#
# COMPACT_ATOMS: atom_id res chain seq x y z
N MET A 1 28.17 19.00 9.21
CA MET A 1 28.37 19.01 9.68
C MET A 1 27.93 18.87 9.76
N TYR A 2 27.94 18.45 9.72
CA TYR A 2 27.89 18.27 9.88
C TYR A 2 27.31 18.04 9.70
N HIS A 3 27.75 17.94 9.45
CA HIS A 3 27.73 17.86 9.74
C HIS A 3 27.22 17.77 9.62
N GLY A 4 26.93 17.62 8.76
CA GLY A 4 27.03 17.59 9.04
C GLY A 4 26.56 17.46 8.93
N THR A 5 26.27 17.27 8.47
CA THR A 5 26.13 17.14 8.73
C THR A 5 25.58 17.05 8.67
N LEU A 6 25.45 16.70 8.20
CA LEU A 6 25.21 16.55 8.49
C LEU A 6 24.60 16.52 8.29
N VAL A 7 24.43 16.34 7.82
CA VAL A 7 24.09 16.27 7.96
C VAL A 7 23.53 16.21 7.75
N HIS A 8 23.33 15.96 7.32
CA HIS A 8 23.00 15.88 7.53
C HIS A 8 22.28 15.83 7.19
N MET A 9 22.23 15.84 6.81
CA MET A 9 21.79 15.76 6.83
C MET A 9 21.05 15.83 6.40
N THR A 10 20.73 15.50 6.06
CA THR A 10 20.13 15.40 5.99
C THR A 10 19.34 15.40 5.80
N GLN A 11 19.14 15.21 5.51
CA GLN A 11 18.40 14.96 5.64
C GLN A 11 17.52 15.01 5.76
N GLU A 12 17.33 14.84 5.58
CA GLU A 12 16.50 14.63 5.88
C GLU A 12 15.55 14.51 6.05
N LYS A 13 15.16 14.38 5.79
CA LYS A 13 14.27 14.19 6.01
C LYS A 13 13.76 13.85 6.51
N THR A 14 13.62 13.73 6.54
CA THR A 14 13.15 13.45 7.09
C THR A 14 12.93 12.85 7.85
N GLU A 15 13.21 12.34 8.10
CA GLU A 15 13.02 11.87 8.85
C GLU A 15 12.61 11.63 9.54
N HIS A 16 13.02 11.04 9.37
CA HIS A 16 12.84 11.43 10.46
C HIS A 16 11.60 11.93 10.71
N GLN A 17 11.22 12.09 10.11
CA GLN A 17 10.00 12.82 10.09
C GLN A 17 8.82 11.91 10.39
N LEU A 18 8.93 11.16 11.49
CA LEU A 18 7.84 10.32 11.93
C LEU A 18 6.72 11.16 12.49
N VAL A 19 5.50 10.90 12.11
CA VAL A 19 4.32 11.56 12.63
C VAL A 19 3.63 10.60 13.57
N GLU A 20 3.43 11.02 14.79
CA GLU A 20 2.80 10.19 15.80
C GLU A 20 1.29 10.19 15.60
N VAL A 21 0.69 8.99 15.54
CA VAL A 21 -0.76 8.84 15.32
C VAL A 21 -1.31 7.81 16.28
N GLU A 22 -2.61 7.87 16.50
CA GLU A 22 -3.31 6.84 17.26
C GLU A 22 -4.00 5.90 16.27
N ARG A 23 -3.74 4.59 16.40
CA ARG A 23 -4.37 3.58 15.55
C ARG A 23 -5.37 2.78 16.35
N VAL A 24 -6.43 2.37 15.66
CA VAL A 24 -7.44 1.52 16.25
C VAL A 24 -7.52 0.22 15.45
N GLN A 25 -7.91 -0.85 16.11
CA GLN A 25 -8.10 -2.13 15.45
C GLN A 25 -9.44 -2.12 14.75
N THR A 26 -9.46 -2.55 13.48
CA THR A 26 -10.69 -2.66 12.72
C THR A 26 -10.59 -3.88 11.82
N GLY A 27 -11.73 -4.36 11.35
CA GLY A 27 -11.76 -5.51 10.46
C GLY A 27 -12.68 -5.25 9.29
N VAL A 28 -12.29 -5.73 8.13
CA VAL A 28 -13.10 -5.66 6.92
C VAL A 28 -13.02 -6.98 6.20
N ARG A 29 -14.05 -7.29 5.43
CA ARG A 29 -14.01 -8.43 4.51
C ARG A 29 -13.54 -7.92 3.16
N ILE A 30 -12.59 -8.61 2.56
CA ILE A 30 -12.02 -8.19 1.29
C ILE A 30 -11.91 -9.42 0.39
N GLU A 31 -12.00 -9.20 -0.92
CA GLU A 31 -11.94 -10.28 -1.87
C GLU A 31 -10.62 -11.04 -1.73
N LYS A 32 -10.69 -12.37 -1.82
CA LYS A 32 -9.59 -13.26 -1.46
C LYS A 32 -8.32 -13.02 -2.26
N ARG A 33 -8.44 -12.90 -3.59
CA ARG A 33 -7.26 -12.73 -4.45
C ARG A 33 -6.68 -11.33 -4.34
N MET A 34 -7.55 -10.34 -4.13
CA MET A 34 -7.10 -8.98 -3.87
C MET A 34 -6.22 -8.95 -2.62
N LEU A 35 -6.64 -9.67 -1.57
CA LEU A 35 -5.83 -9.74 -0.36
C LEU A 35 -4.49 -10.42 -0.62
N LYS A 36 -4.47 -11.46 -1.45
CA LYS A 36 -3.21 -12.13 -1.80
C LYS A 36 -2.25 -11.18 -2.50
N VAL A 37 -2.76 -10.35 -3.40
CA VAL A 37 -1.93 -9.35 -4.09
C VAL A 37 -1.39 -8.34 -3.08
N LEU A 38 -2.25 -7.85 -2.18
CA LEU A 38 -1.82 -6.91 -1.15
C LEU A 38 -0.72 -7.49 -0.29
N LYS A 39 -0.87 -8.76 0.12
CA LYS A 39 0.15 -9.41 0.95
C LYS A 39 1.46 -9.62 0.20
N ALA A 40 1.40 -9.87 -1.10
CA ALA A 40 2.61 -9.99 -1.92
C ALA A 40 3.35 -8.65 -1.98
N ILE A 41 2.62 -7.55 -2.11
CA ILE A 41 3.24 -6.22 -2.09
C ILE A 41 3.90 -5.97 -0.75
N VAL A 42 3.22 -6.29 0.33
CA VAL A 42 3.72 -6.13 1.69
C VAL A 42 5.02 -6.89 1.87
N GLU A 43 5.04 -8.15 1.43
CA GLU A 43 6.23 -8.98 1.56
C GLU A 43 7.40 -8.41 0.77
N GLN A 44 7.14 -7.99 -0.47
CA GLN A 44 8.19 -7.47 -1.33
C GLN A 44 8.79 -6.17 -0.79
N LYS A 45 7.97 -5.32 -0.21
CA LYS A 45 8.42 -4.02 0.26
C LYS A 45 8.81 -4.02 1.73
N ASP A 46 8.64 -5.15 2.40
CA ASP A 46 9.00 -5.30 3.82
C ASP A 46 8.31 -4.27 4.70
N ILE A 47 7.01 -4.12 4.50
CA ILE A 47 6.17 -3.23 5.29
C ILE A 47 5.01 -4.04 5.86
N THR A 48 4.20 -3.42 6.71
CA THR A 48 3.00 -4.09 7.24
C THR A 48 1.82 -3.83 6.33
N LEU A 49 0.79 -4.68 6.43
CA LEU A 49 -0.42 -4.48 5.66
C LEU A 49 -1.10 -3.16 6.03
N GLY A 50 -1.10 -2.82 7.33
CA GLY A 50 -1.65 -1.56 7.76
C GLY A 50 -0.94 -0.37 7.14
N ASP A 51 0.39 -0.43 7.10
CA ASP A 51 1.17 0.63 6.49
C ASP A 51 0.86 0.79 5.01
N LEU A 52 0.74 -0.33 4.30
CA LEU A 52 0.38 -0.30 2.89
C LEU A 52 -0.99 0.33 2.69
N LEU A 53 -1.97 -0.09 3.47
CA LEU A 53 -3.33 0.42 3.33
C LEU A 53 -3.42 1.90 3.66
N GLU A 54 -2.70 2.34 4.70
CA GLU A 54 -2.65 3.76 5.03
C GLU A 54 -2.07 4.58 3.88
N GLY A 55 -1.01 4.06 3.26
CA GLY A 55 -0.41 4.74 2.11
C GLY A 55 -1.38 4.86 0.95
N ILE A 56 -2.08 3.77 0.63
CA ILE A 56 -3.07 3.79 -0.44
C ILE A 56 -4.17 4.81 -0.15
N VAL A 57 -4.69 4.79 1.09
CA VAL A 57 -5.79 5.67 1.47
C VAL A 57 -5.36 7.13 1.41
N LEU A 58 -4.19 7.45 1.95
CA LEU A 58 -3.73 8.83 1.96
C LEU A 58 -3.54 9.37 0.54
N HIS A 59 -2.97 8.56 -0.34
CA HIS A 59 -2.81 8.97 -1.74
C HIS A 59 -4.17 9.15 -2.41
N ALA A 60 -5.09 8.21 -2.16
CA ALA A 60 -6.42 8.28 -2.75
C ALA A 60 -7.16 9.54 -2.29
N PHE A 61 -7.01 9.89 -1.01
CA PHE A 61 -7.67 11.10 -0.48
C PHE A 61 -7.20 12.37 -1.18
N GLU A 62 -5.96 12.37 -1.66
CA GLU A 62 -5.43 13.53 -2.38
C GLU A 62 -5.54 13.38 -3.90
N GLY A 63 -6.20 12.34 -4.37
CA GLY A 63 -6.33 12.11 -5.81
C GLY A 63 -5.03 11.72 -6.48
N LYS A 64 -4.09 11.15 -5.72
CA LYS A 64 -2.79 10.76 -6.24
C LYS A 64 -2.72 9.26 -6.41
N THR A 65 -1.88 8.82 -7.36
CA THR A 65 -1.61 7.41 -7.58
C THR A 65 -0.70 6.89 -6.47
N PRO A 66 -1.09 5.82 -5.77
CA PRO A 66 -0.30 5.35 -4.63
C PRO A 66 0.94 4.55 -5.02
N PHE A 67 1.06 4.13 -6.27
CA PHE A 67 2.15 3.25 -6.69
C PHE A 67 2.93 3.86 -7.85
N SER A 68 4.24 3.64 -7.82
CA SER A 68 5.12 4.04 -8.92
C SER A 68 4.85 3.15 -10.15
N PRO A 69 5.29 3.57 -11.35
CA PRO A 69 5.16 2.71 -12.53
C PRO A 69 5.80 1.34 -12.35
N GLN A 70 6.96 1.28 -11.67
CA GLN A 70 7.62 0.00 -11.40
C GLN A 70 6.76 -0.89 -10.51
N THR A 71 6.20 -0.34 -9.45
CA THR A 71 5.34 -1.09 -8.54
C THR A 71 4.09 -1.56 -9.27
N LEU A 72 3.52 -0.74 -10.15
CA LEU A 72 2.35 -1.15 -10.93
C LEU A 72 2.64 -2.36 -11.81
N LYS A 73 3.84 -2.44 -12.39
CA LYS A 73 4.25 -3.62 -13.16
C LYS A 73 4.31 -4.85 -12.27
N GLU A 74 4.86 -4.70 -11.08
CA GLU A 74 4.94 -5.82 -10.13
C GLU A 74 3.55 -6.28 -9.70
N ILE A 75 2.65 -5.33 -9.47
CA ILE A 75 1.27 -5.66 -9.12
C ILE A 75 0.63 -6.47 -10.24
N GLU A 76 0.86 -6.09 -11.49
CA GLU A 76 0.29 -6.82 -12.61
C GLU A 76 0.78 -8.26 -12.62
N GLN A 77 2.05 -8.49 -12.31
CA GLN A 77 2.60 -9.84 -12.20
C GLN A 77 1.95 -10.62 -11.05
N PHE A 78 1.76 -9.99 -9.90
CA PHE A 78 1.09 -10.64 -8.78
C PHE A 78 -0.37 -10.97 -9.14
N LYS A 79 -1.06 -10.08 -9.83
CA LYS A 79 -2.43 -10.34 -10.26
C LYS A 79 -2.50 -11.57 -11.15
N GLN A 80 -1.57 -11.69 -12.08
CA GLN A 80 -1.52 -12.86 -12.96
C GLN A 80 -1.22 -14.13 -12.16
N LEU A 81 -0.26 -14.04 -11.25
CA LEU A 81 0.13 -15.18 -10.43
C LEU A 81 -1.04 -15.74 -9.63
N TYR A 82 -1.86 -14.87 -9.07
CA TYR A 82 -2.98 -15.29 -8.21
C TYR A 82 -4.30 -15.38 -8.97
N GLY A 83 -4.30 -15.11 -10.26
CA GLY A 83 -5.51 -15.17 -11.08
C GLY A 83 -6.52 -14.10 -10.70
N MET A 84 -6.05 -12.94 -10.26
CA MET A 84 -6.92 -11.83 -9.91
C MET A 84 -7.25 -11.03 -11.18
N THR A 85 -8.52 -11.03 -11.56
CA THR A 85 -8.96 -10.38 -12.79
C THR A 85 -9.85 -9.16 -12.57
N LEU A 86 -10.15 -8.85 -11.31
CA LEU A 86 -11.00 -7.71 -10.99
C LEU A 86 -10.30 -6.41 -11.35
N LYS A 87 -11.10 -5.44 -11.77
CA LYS A 87 -10.59 -4.13 -12.19
C LYS A 87 -11.33 -3.03 -11.44
N ALA A 88 -10.82 -1.81 -11.54
CA ALA A 88 -11.44 -0.66 -10.87
C ALA A 88 -12.91 -0.52 -11.26
N ALA A 89 -13.26 -0.85 -12.51
CA ALA A 89 -14.64 -0.77 -12.96
C ALA A 89 -15.57 -1.71 -12.21
N ASP A 90 -15.02 -2.77 -11.60
CA ASP A 90 -15.82 -3.72 -10.82
C ASP A 90 -16.11 -3.22 -9.42
N SER A 91 -15.47 -2.12 -9.01
CA SER A 91 -15.63 -1.56 -7.68
C SER A 91 -17.11 -1.27 -7.41
N HIS A 92 -17.56 -1.64 -6.22
CA HIS A 92 -18.96 -1.47 -5.78
C HIS A 92 -19.95 -2.37 -6.50
N HIS A 93 -19.46 -3.29 -7.34
CA HIS A 93 -20.30 -4.25 -8.06
C HIS A 93 -19.99 -5.68 -7.68
N LEU A 94 -19.29 -5.87 -6.57
CA LEU A 94 -18.89 -7.19 -6.13
C LEU A 94 -19.94 -7.78 -5.17
N LYS A 95 -20.18 -9.08 -5.31
CA LYS A 95 -21.11 -9.77 -4.45
C LYS A 95 -20.41 -10.99 -3.85
N GLU A 96 -20.47 -11.12 -2.52
CA GLU A 96 -19.81 -12.22 -1.87
C GLU A 96 -20.51 -13.54 -2.20
N ARG A 97 -19.70 -14.56 -2.55
CA ARG A 97 -20.23 -15.88 -2.84
C ARG A 97 -20.72 -16.53 -1.55
N LYS A 98 -21.92 -17.09 -1.62
CA LYS A 98 -22.44 -17.88 -0.53
C LYS A 98 -21.85 -19.27 -0.56
N ARG A 99 -21.73 -19.88 0.61
CA ARG A 99 -21.22 -21.23 0.75
C ARG A 99 -22.31 -22.19 1.04
#